data_9b01bfad7765794f6cc7034a6d04b266
#
_entry.id   9b01bfad7765794f6cc7034a6d04b266
#
_cell.length_a   1.000
_cell.length_b   1.000
_cell.length_c   1.000
_cell.angle_alpha   90.00
_cell.angle_beta   90.00
_cell.angle_gamma   90.00
#
_symmetry.space_group_name_H-M   'P 1'
#
loop_
_entity.id
_entity.type
_entity.pdbx_description
1 polymer ?
#
loop_
_entity_poly.entity_id
_entity_poly.type
_entity_poly.pdbx_seq_one_letter_code
_entity_poly.pdbx_strand_id
1 'polypeptide(L)'
;MTTCSLERKINLPVEKVWSLISNFTKSPAPEIKIEVEKEGDPAAGGVGTIRMLTIGRTRVREILDTVNPPHSFSYRIIGGTPTKEYKGKVTLEGKEDTTIFHWHADIKPIVPLTGGIVCMVAKGVINTFVDALEKHHT
;
A
#
# COMPACT_ATOMS: atom_id res chain seq x y z
N MET A 1 4.28 -4.55 -19.75
CA MET A 1 4.20 -4.00 -18.36
C MET A 1 3.02 -3.06 -18.27
N THR A 2 2.28 -3.14 -17.21
CA THR A 2 1.12 -2.27 -16.96
C THR A 2 1.43 -1.33 -15.81
N THR A 3 1.16 -0.05 -16.00
CA THR A 3 1.34 0.96 -14.96
C THR A 3 -0.02 1.39 -14.43
N CYS A 4 -0.18 1.39 -13.11
CA CYS A 4 -1.39 1.82 -12.41
C CYS A 4 -1.07 3.02 -11.56
N SER A 5 -2.01 3.92 -11.42
CA SER A 5 -1.87 5.04 -10.50
C SER A 5 -3.22 5.46 -9.95
N LEU A 6 -3.19 6.05 -8.75
CA LEU A 6 -4.36 6.55 -8.06
C LEU A 6 -3.95 7.76 -7.25
N GLU A 7 -4.79 8.79 -7.26
CA GLU A 7 -4.57 9.99 -6.46
C GLU A 7 -5.82 10.25 -5.63
N ARG A 8 -5.64 10.50 -4.35
CA ARG A 8 -6.72 10.82 -3.42
C ARG A 8 -6.33 11.99 -2.53
N LYS A 9 -7.27 12.89 -2.30
CA LYS A 9 -7.11 13.95 -1.30
C LYS A 9 -7.64 13.46 0.05
N ILE A 10 -6.82 13.57 1.09
CA ILE A 10 -7.18 13.19 2.44
C ILE A 10 -7.21 14.45 3.31
N ASN A 11 -8.31 14.69 4.03
CA ASN A 11 -8.48 15.88 4.86
C ASN A 11 -7.81 15.73 6.24
N LEU A 12 -6.52 15.38 6.20
CA LEU A 12 -5.67 15.23 7.38
C LEU A 12 -4.27 15.75 7.06
N PRO A 13 -3.56 16.33 8.04
CA PRO A 13 -2.17 16.76 7.83
C PRO A 13 -1.27 15.57 7.45
N VAL A 14 -0.21 15.86 6.71
CA VAL A 14 0.69 14.81 6.20
C VAL A 14 1.33 13.99 7.33
N GLU A 15 1.68 14.61 8.43
CA GLU A 15 2.26 13.90 9.57
C GLU A 15 1.27 12.88 10.15
N LYS A 16 -0.01 13.24 10.16
CA LYS A 16 -1.05 12.36 10.66
C LYS A 16 -1.26 11.16 9.72
N VAL A 17 -1.35 11.43 8.42
CA VAL A 17 -1.48 10.37 7.42
C VAL A 17 -0.27 9.43 7.51
N TRP A 18 0.93 10.00 7.57
CA TRP A 18 2.14 9.20 7.70
C TRP A 18 2.12 8.31 8.94
N SER A 19 1.70 8.85 10.09
CA SER A 19 1.63 8.08 11.33
C SER A 19 0.70 6.88 11.23
N LEU A 20 -0.34 6.98 10.39
CA LEU A 20 -1.32 5.89 10.19
C LEU A 20 -0.80 4.82 9.23
N ILE A 21 -0.10 5.21 8.17
CA ILE A 21 0.34 4.27 7.13
C ILE A 21 1.75 3.73 7.36
N SER A 22 2.59 4.43 8.13
CA SER A 22 3.97 4.03 8.37
C SER A 22 4.09 2.81 9.28
N ASN A 23 3.05 2.51 10.03
CA ASN A 23 3.03 1.30 10.83
C ASN A 23 2.66 0.11 9.93
N PHE A 24 3.65 -0.46 9.28
CA PHE A 24 3.50 -1.54 8.32
C PHE A 24 2.96 -2.83 8.95
N THR A 25 2.91 -2.89 10.26
CA THR A 25 2.44 -4.06 11.01
C THR A 25 0.95 -3.99 11.34
N LYS A 26 0.31 -2.86 11.15
CA LYS A 26 -1.10 -2.66 11.48
C LYS A 26 -1.90 -2.19 10.27
N SER A 27 -3.13 -2.66 10.17
CA SER A 27 -4.05 -2.23 9.12
C SER A 27 -4.99 -1.17 9.66
N PRO A 28 -5.19 -0.05 8.92
CA PRO A 28 -6.22 0.92 9.27
C PRO A 28 -7.62 0.46 8.86
N ALA A 29 -7.73 -0.60 8.05
CA ALA A 29 -9.00 -1.09 7.52
C ALA A 29 -9.36 -2.43 8.15
N PRO A 30 -10.55 -2.58 8.78
CA PRO A 30 -10.93 -3.86 9.37
C PRO A 30 -11.11 -4.98 8.33
N GLU A 31 -11.36 -4.63 7.07
CA GLU A 31 -11.49 -5.60 5.98
C GLU A 31 -10.15 -6.20 5.56
N ILE A 32 -9.04 -5.56 5.92
CA ILE A 32 -7.69 -6.00 5.55
C ILE A 32 -6.97 -6.44 6.81
N LYS A 33 -6.65 -7.74 6.89
CA LYS A 33 -5.87 -8.29 8.00
C LYS A 33 -4.41 -8.32 7.63
N ILE A 34 -3.54 -7.95 8.56
CA ILE A 34 -2.10 -7.96 8.37
C ILE A 34 -1.45 -8.88 9.38
N GLU A 35 -0.59 -9.80 8.88
CA GLU A 35 0.26 -10.65 9.68
C GLU A 35 1.71 -10.42 9.26
N VAL A 36 2.58 -10.13 10.22
CA VAL A 36 4.02 -9.95 9.93
C VAL A 36 4.69 -11.30 9.91
N GLU A 37 5.29 -11.66 8.78
CA GLU A 37 6.03 -12.92 8.63
C GLU A 37 7.51 -12.77 8.97
N LYS A 38 8.08 -11.59 8.68
CA LYS A 38 9.49 -11.30 8.95
C LYS A 38 9.61 -9.81 9.26
N GLU A 39 10.28 -9.49 10.35
CA GLU A 39 10.56 -8.09 10.70
C GLU A 39 11.77 -7.58 9.94
N GLY A 40 11.72 -6.30 9.54
CA GLY A 40 12.81 -5.65 8.86
C GLY A 40 13.75 -4.93 9.80
N ASP A 41 14.48 -3.96 9.28
CA ASP A 41 15.46 -3.16 10.03
C ASP A 41 15.14 -1.66 9.83
N PRO A 42 14.80 -0.92 10.90
CA PRO A 42 14.60 -1.42 12.28
C PRO A 42 13.34 -2.29 12.39
N ALA A 43 13.28 -3.13 13.42
CA ALA A 43 12.13 -3.98 13.69
C ALA A 43 10.85 -3.17 13.76
N ALA A 44 9.69 -3.84 13.59
CA ALA A 44 8.37 -3.22 13.62
C ALA A 44 8.11 -2.25 12.45
N GLY A 45 8.33 -2.69 11.22
CA GLY A 45 7.94 -1.97 10.02
C GLY A 45 9.08 -1.30 9.25
N GLY A 46 10.33 -1.70 9.52
CA GLY A 46 11.48 -1.23 8.76
C GLY A 46 11.64 -1.92 7.42
N VAL A 47 12.63 -1.46 6.65
CA VAL A 47 12.95 -2.03 5.34
C VAL A 47 13.23 -3.53 5.47
N GLY A 48 12.67 -4.32 4.55
CA GLY A 48 12.77 -5.78 4.58
C GLY A 48 11.64 -6.47 5.33
N THR A 49 10.74 -5.73 5.98
CA THR A 49 9.56 -6.33 6.62
C THR A 49 8.72 -7.04 5.57
N ILE A 50 8.37 -8.29 5.86
CA ILE A 50 7.46 -9.08 5.03
C ILE A 50 6.15 -9.24 5.78
N ARG A 51 5.06 -8.85 5.14
CA ARG A 51 3.72 -8.98 5.72
C ARG A 51 2.78 -9.71 4.78
N MET A 52 1.84 -10.43 5.38
CA MET A 52 0.74 -11.06 4.67
C MET A 52 -0.51 -10.22 4.87
N LEU A 53 -1.10 -9.75 3.77
CA LEU A 53 -2.40 -9.10 3.81
C LEU A 53 -3.47 -10.11 3.39
N THR A 54 -4.54 -10.18 4.17
CA THR A 54 -5.68 -11.03 3.85
C THR A 54 -6.89 -10.14 3.63
N ILE A 55 -7.47 -10.23 2.44
CA ILE A 55 -8.65 -9.48 2.04
C ILE A 55 -9.66 -10.49 1.50
N GLY A 56 -10.68 -10.81 2.28
CA GLY A 56 -11.60 -11.88 1.92
C GLY A 56 -10.86 -13.20 1.78
N ARG A 57 -10.88 -13.78 0.59
CA ARG A 57 -10.18 -15.04 0.29
C ARG A 57 -8.80 -14.82 -0.33
N THR A 58 -8.45 -13.57 -0.59
CA THR A 58 -7.18 -13.22 -1.23
C THR A 58 -6.12 -12.97 -0.18
N ARG A 59 -4.96 -13.61 -0.34
CA ARG A 59 -3.81 -13.44 0.53
C ARG A 59 -2.65 -12.93 -0.31
N VAL A 60 -2.11 -11.77 0.06
CA VAL A 60 -1.04 -11.11 -0.68
C VAL A 60 0.16 -10.93 0.25
N ARG A 61 1.33 -11.34 -0.22
CA ARG A 61 2.58 -11.20 0.53
C ARG A 61 3.38 -10.03 -0.03
N GLU A 62 3.72 -9.09 0.86
CA GLU A 62 4.45 -7.87 0.50
C GLU A 62 5.76 -7.75 1.27
N ILE A 63 6.78 -7.20 0.61
CA ILE A 63 8.04 -6.82 1.25
C ILE A 63 8.23 -5.30 1.11
N LEU A 64 8.59 -4.65 2.21
CA LEU A 64 8.87 -3.21 2.22
C LEU A 64 10.29 -2.96 1.71
N ASP A 65 10.42 -2.23 0.60
CA ASP A 65 11.71 -1.97 -0.04
C ASP A 65 12.40 -0.70 0.45
N THR A 66 11.65 0.42 0.50
CA THR A 66 12.21 1.70 0.91
C THR A 66 11.23 2.45 1.79
N VAL A 67 11.77 3.27 2.70
CA VAL A 67 10.99 4.17 3.54
C VAL A 67 11.68 5.52 3.57
N ASN A 68 10.95 6.58 3.23
CA ASN A 68 11.45 7.95 3.26
C ASN A 68 10.45 8.83 4.03
N PRO A 69 10.53 8.84 5.38
CA PRO A 69 9.57 9.59 6.20
C PRO A 69 9.69 11.10 5.98
N PRO A 70 8.61 11.83 6.05
CA PRO A 70 7.20 11.40 6.09
C PRO A 70 6.55 11.38 4.70
N HIS A 71 7.32 11.16 3.65
CA HIS A 71 6.91 11.41 2.27
C HIS A 71 6.54 10.17 1.48
N SER A 72 7.28 9.06 1.63
CA SER A 72 7.03 7.91 0.75
C SER A 72 7.55 6.60 1.30
N PHE A 73 6.97 5.51 0.79
CA PHE A 73 7.54 4.18 0.93
C PHE A 73 7.26 3.40 -0.36
N SER A 74 8.09 2.40 -0.61
CA SER A 74 7.88 1.49 -1.74
C SER A 74 7.91 0.04 -1.27
N TYR A 75 7.20 -0.80 -2.01
CA TYR A 75 7.07 -2.22 -1.67
C TYR A 75 6.98 -3.05 -2.95
N ARG A 76 7.23 -4.35 -2.80
CA ARG A 76 6.98 -5.33 -3.87
C ARG A 76 6.01 -6.36 -3.35
N ILE A 77 5.17 -6.87 -4.23
CA ILE A 77 4.36 -8.04 -3.94
C ILE A 77 5.17 -9.26 -4.39
N ILE A 78 5.38 -10.19 -3.46
CA ILE A 78 6.22 -11.37 -3.71
C ILE A 78 5.42 -12.67 -3.72
N GLY A 79 4.09 -12.59 -3.61
CA GLY A 79 3.21 -13.75 -3.71
C GLY A 79 1.75 -13.37 -3.58
N GLY A 80 0.88 -14.23 -4.09
CA GLY A 80 -0.57 -14.08 -3.94
C GLY A 80 -1.27 -13.28 -5.03
N THR A 81 -0.54 -12.83 -6.06
CA THR A 81 -1.14 -12.14 -7.20
C THR A 81 -0.73 -12.84 -8.51
N PRO A 82 -1.55 -12.75 -9.57
CA PRO A 82 -1.20 -13.32 -10.86
C PRO A 82 -0.21 -12.45 -11.63
N THR A 83 0.91 -12.10 -10.99
CA THR A 83 1.93 -11.21 -11.55
C THR A 83 3.31 -11.82 -11.44
N LYS A 84 4.16 -11.55 -12.43
CA LYS A 84 5.59 -11.89 -12.40
C LYS A 84 6.35 -10.86 -11.59
N GLU A 85 5.96 -9.59 -11.71
CA GLU A 85 6.51 -8.48 -10.93
C GLU A 85 5.38 -7.54 -10.54
N TYR A 86 5.47 -6.99 -9.35
CA TYR A 86 4.54 -5.98 -8.86
C TYR A 86 5.32 -5.07 -7.89
N LYS A 87 5.58 -3.85 -8.33
CA LYS A 87 6.27 -2.83 -7.51
C LYS A 87 5.33 -1.68 -7.27
N GLY A 88 5.07 -1.39 -6.01
CA GLY A 88 4.20 -0.29 -5.61
C GLY A 88 4.95 0.80 -4.88
N LYS A 89 4.44 2.02 -4.99
CA LYS A 89 4.97 3.16 -4.25
C LYS A 89 3.82 4.04 -3.80
N VAL A 90 3.91 4.49 -2.55
CA VAL A 90 3.00 5.48 -1.98
C VAL A 90 3.79 6.74 -1.72
N THR A 91 3.27 7.88 -2.17
CA THR A 91 3.87 9.20 -1.95
C THR A 91 2.83 10.13 -1.36
N LEU A 92 3.24 10.90 -0.36
CA LEU A 92 2.37 11.88 0.30
C LEU A 92 2.88 13.28 0.03
N GLU A 93 1.97 14.17 -0.40
CA GLU A 93 2.27 15.57 -0.58
C GLU A 93 1.39 16.37 0.38
N GLY A 94 2.00 17.04 1.35
CA GLY A 94 1.28 17.85 2.32
C GLY A 94 0.95 19.23 1.79
N LYS A 95 -0.30 19.67 2.02
CA LYS A 95 -0.76 21.03 1.70
C LYS A 95 -1.58 21.52 2.88
N GLU A 96 -0.95 22.29 3.77
CA GLU A 96 -1.60 22.80 4.98
C GLU A 96 -2.17 21.64 5.81
N ASP A 97 -3.49 21.57 5.96
CA ASP A 97 -4.16 20.55 6.77
C ASP A 97 -4.66 19.37 5.92
N THR A 98 -4.21 19.29 4.68
CA THR A 98 -4.62 18.21 3.78
C THR A 98 -3.39 17.49 3.20
N THR A 99 -3.64 16.28 2.69
CA THR A 99 -2.59 15.46 2.07
C THR A 99 -3.09 14.94 0.75
N ILE A 100 -2.26 15.02 -0.29
CA ILE A 100 -2.51 14.33 -1.54
C ILE A 100 -1.78 12.98 -1.46
N PHE A 101 -2.55 11.92 -1.51
CA PHE A 101 -2.07 10.54 -1.50
C PHE A 101 -1.92 10.07 -2.93
N HIS A 102 -0.70 9.71 -3.32
CA HIS A 102 -0.42 9.12 -4.63
C HIS A 102 -0.02 7.66 -4.46
N TRP A 103 -0.64 6.81 -5.22
CA TRP A 103 -0.23 5.42 -5.34
C TRP A 103 0.13 5.14 -6.80
N HIS A 104 1.24 4.45 -6.99
CA HIS A 104 1.73 4.06 -8.31
C HIS A 104 2.23 2.63 -8.24
N ALA A 105 1.90 1.84 -9.25
CA ALA A 105 2.40 0.46 -9.34
C ALA A 105 2.78 0.11 -10.77
N ASP A 106 3.90 -0.60 -10.90
CA ASP A 106 4.33 -1.22 -12.14
C ASP A 106 4.12 -2.72 -12.02
N ILE A 107 3.30 -3.26 -12.91
CA ILE A 107 2.82 -4.64 -12.84
C ILE A 107 3.19 -5.37 -14.14
N LYS A 108 3.79 -6.55 -13.99
CA LYS A 108 4.03 -7.48 -15.10
C LYS A 108 3.14 -8.70 -14.87
N PRO A 109 2.01 -8.83 -15.60
CA PRO A 109 1.10 -9.95 -15.37
C PRO A 109 1.69 -11.26 -15.90
N ILE A 110 1.27 -12.40 -15.31
CA ILE A 110 1.65 -13.73 -15.78
C ILE A 110 0.96 -14.02 -17.11
N VAL A 111 -0.33 -13.70 -17.21
CA VAL A 111 -1.11 -13.91 -18.42
C VAL A 111 -1.16 -12.61 -19.21
N PRO A 112 -0.77 -12.60 -20.49
CA PRO A 112 -0.82 -11.40 -21.32
C PRO A 112 -2.23 -10.79 -21.35
N LEU A 113 -2.29 -9.47 -21.41
CA LEU A 113 -3.51 -8.67 -21.49
C LEU A 113 -4.37 -8.62 -20.22
N THR A 114 -3.90 -9.21 -19.11
CA THR A 114 -4.65 -9.16 -17.84
C THR A 114 -4.22 -8.03 -16.90
N GLY A 115 -3.22 -7.23 -17.30
CA GLY A 115 -2.70 -6.15 -16.46
C GLY A 115 -3.76 -5.15 -16.02
N GLY A 116 -4.71 -4.82 -16.91
CA GLY A 116 -5.79 -3.90 -16.58
C GLY A 116 -6.73 -4.42 -15.50
N ILE A 117 -6.98 -5.74 -15.50
CA ILE A 117 -7.81 -6.38 -14.47
C ILE A 117 -7.09 -6.36 -13.12
N VAL A 118 -5.81 -6.72 -13.10
CA VAL A 118 -4.99 -6.68 -11.89
C VAL A 118 -4.94 -5.25 -11.32
N CYS A 119 -4.77 -4.27 -12.21
CA CYS A 119 -4.76 -2.86 -11.83
C CYS A 119 -6.06 -2.43 -11.19
N MET A 120 -7.20 -2.82 -11.76
CA MET A 120 -8.52 -2.49 -11.23
C MET A 120 -8.73 -3.06 -9.83
N VAL A 121 -8.32 -4.31 -9.61
CA VAL A 121 -8.43 -4.97 -8.30
C VAL A 121 -7.52 -4.25 -7.29
N ALA A 122 -6.29 -3.93 -7.68
CA ALA A 122 -5.34 -3.23 -6.82
C ALA A 122 -5.87 -1.85 -6.41
N LYS A 123 -6.44 -1.10 -7.35
CA LYS A 123 -7.05 0.21 -7.04
C LYS A 123 -8.18 0.07 -6.03
N GLY A 124 -8.97 -0.98 -6.12
CA GLY A 124 -10.04 -1.24 -5.15
C GLY A 124 -9.50 -1.44 -3.73
N VAL A 125 -8.41 -2.18 -3.60
CA VAL A 125 -7.75 -2.39 -2.31
C VAL A 125 -7.20 -1.07 -1.75
N ILE A 126 -6.52 -0.29 -2.58
CA ILE A 126 -5.95 0.99 -2.16
C ILE A 126 -7.07 1.97 -1.75
N ASN A 127 -8.17 2.01 -2.49
CA ASN A 127 -9.31 2.84 -2.11
C ASN A 127 -9.91 2.43 -0.76
N THR A 128 -10.03 1.14 -0.49
CA THR A 128 -10.49 0.65 0.82
C THR A 128 -9.56 1.13 1.93
N PHE A 129 -8.26 1.08 1.69
CA PHE A 129 -7.25 1.53 2.62
C PHE A 129 -7.38 3.04 2.90
N VAL A 130 -7.49 3.86 1.85
CA VAL A 130 -7.63 5.32 1.98
C VAL A 130 -8.94 5.69 2.67
N ASP A 131 -10.04 5.03 2.32
CA ASP A 131 -11.34 5.26 2.97
C ASP A 131 -11.25 5.03 4.48
N ALA A 132 -10.53 3.99 4.89
CA ALA A 132 -10.31 3.69 6.29
C ALA A 132 -9.50 4.78 6.99
N LEU A 133 -8.51 5.35 6.33
CA LEU A 133 -7.75 6.48 6.88
C LEU A 133 -8.64 7.68 7.17
N GLU A 134 -9.55 8.00 6.26
CA GLU A 134 -10.48 9.12 6.43
C GLU A 134 -11.48 8.86 7.56
N LYS A 135 -12.02 7.66 7.66
CA LYS A 135 -13.01 7.30 8.68
C LYS A 135 -12.42 7.32 10.10
N HIS A 136 -11.14 7.03 10.23
CA HIS A 136 -10.50 6.89 11.53
C HIS A 136 -10.43 8.20 12.32
N HIS A 137 -10.73 9.35 11.68
CA HIS A 137 -10.54 10.69 12.24
C HIS A 137 -11.74 11.61 12.07
N THR A 138 -12.87 11.09 11.73
CA THR A 138 -14.11 11.88 11.70
C THR A 138 -14.87 11.70 12.96
#